data_743f72bc10c41f2e5b15c7532c1c4504
#
_entry.id   743f72bc10c41f2e5b15c7532c1c4504
#
_cell.length_a   1.000
_cell.length_b   1.000
_cell.length_c   1.000
_cell.angle_alpha   90.00
_cell.angle_beta   90.00
_cell.angle_gamma   90.00
#
_symmetry.space_group_name_H-M   'P 1'
#
loop_
_entity.id
_entity.type
_entity.pdbx_description
1 polymer ?
#
loop_
_entity_poly.entity_id
_entity_poly.type
_entity_poly.pdbx_seq_one_letter_code
_entity_poly.pdbx_strand_id
1 'polypeptide(L)'
;LIPVIANRGQYNHRIYRVLKYLGEDSRLVQNTISIDELTEYRPKAIVIGGGPYLDDVGNSKRIIENFYEEIPILGICLGHQLLAMIFGGKVKTAEVGEYAESEIIVDYEDEILKGLSPSFNAWVSHKDEVSKIPKDFIKLAHSETCEIEAMAHKSLPVFGVQFHPEVEHTPVGPEIFKNFLALCK
;
A
#
# COMPACT_ATOMS: atom_id res chain seq x y z
N LEU A 1 15.60 8.25 4.08
CA LEU A 1 14.98 8.20 2.77
C LEU A 1 13.82 7.21 2.74
N ILE A 2 12.72 7.55 2.05
CA ILE A 2 11.57 6.66 1.79
C ILE A 2 11.43 6.48 0.28
N PRO A 3 11.95 5.39 -0.31
CA PRO A 3 11.74 5.09 -1.71
C PRO A 3 10.29 4.67 -1.98
N VAL A 4 9.74 5.18 -3.08
CA VAL A 4 8.47 4.76 -3.66
C VAL A 4 8.78 3.91 -4.88
N ILE A 5 8.51 2.62 -4.80
CA ILE A 5 8.77 1.67 -5.90
C ILE A 5 7.63 1.79 -6.91
N ALA A 6 7.95 2.29 -8.09
CA ALA A 6 6.99 2.56 -9.14
C ALA A 6 6.73 1.32 -10.01
N ASN A 7 5.54 0.74 -9.90
CA ASN A 7 5.10 -0.39 -10.71
C ASN A 7 4.30 0.04 -11.96
N ARG A 8 4.70 1.18 -12.57
CA ARG A 8 4.09 1.77 -13.77
C ARG A 8 2.64 2.28 -13.59
N GLY A 9 2.17 2.41 -12.34
CA GLY A 9 0.85 2.98 -12.05
C GLY A 9 0.81 4.49 -12.28
N GLN A 10 -0.36 4.97 -12.66
CA GLN A 10 -0.56 6.39 -13.00
C GLN A 10 -0.43 7.35 -11.80
N TYR A 11 -0.51 6.85 -10.56
CA TYR A 11 -0.50 7.70 -9.36
C TYR A 11 0.80 7.63 -8.55
N ASN A 12 1.81 6.84 -8.94
CA ASN A 12 3.03 6.65 -8.15
C ASN A 12 3.77 7.96 -7.85
N HIS A 13 3.77 8.91 -8.80
CA HIS A 13 4.35 10.24 -8.58
C HIS A 13 3.60 11.05 -7.51
N ARG A 14 2.30 10.78 -7.27
CA ARG A 14 1.51 11.44 -6.22
C ARG A 14 1.91 10.93 -4.84
N ILE A 15 2.21 9.63 -4.69
CA ILE A 15 2.75 9.06 -3.44
C ILE A 15 4.03 9.81 -3.04
N TYR A 16 4.97 9.91 -3.97
CA TYR A 16 6.21 10.66 -3.77
C TYR A 16 5.93 12.11 -3.34
N ARG A 17 5.00 12.80 -4.00
CA ARG A 17 4.67 14.20 -3.69
C ARG A 17 4.06 14.37 -2.31
N VAL A 18 3.16 13.47 -1.89
CA VAL A 18 2.56 13.51 -0.54
C VAL A 18 3.64 13.35 0.52
N LEU A 19 4.54 12.38 0.37
CA LEU A 19 5.66 12.17 1.31
C LEU A 19 6.56 13.42 1.38
N LYS A 20 6.90 14.01 0.25
CA LYS A 20 7.66 15.29 0.23
C LYS A 20 6.91 16.44 0.90
N TYR A 21 5.60 16.56 0.69
CA TYR A 21 4.77 17.57 1.33
C TYR A 21 4.74 17.40 2.86
N LEU A 22 4.76 16.15 3.33
CA LEU A 22 4.85 15.81 4.76
C LEU A 22 6.25 15.98 5.36
N GLY A 23 7.22 16.47 4.57
CA GLY A 23 8.57 16.79 5.03
C GLY A 23 9.56 15.63 4.95
N GLU A 24 9.19 14.52 4.32
CA GLU A 24 10.05 13.35 4.21
C GLU A 24 11.03 13.43 3.02
N ASP A 25 12.22 12.92 3.21
CA ASP A 25 13.12 12.63 2.10
C ASP A 25 12.61 11.38 1.37
N SER A 26 12.08 11.58 0.17
CA SER A 26 11.49 10.52 -0.64
C SER A 26 12.02 10.57 -2.08
N ARG A 27 12.04 9.41 -2.72
CA ARG A 27 12.40 9.26 -4.14
C ARG A 27 11.45 8.30 -4.84
N LEU A 28 11.06 8.67 -6.06
CA LEU A 28 10.38 7.74 -6.97
C LEU A 28 11.45 6.87 -7.64
N VAL A 29 11.34 5.56 -7.47
CA VAL A 29 12.34 4.58 -7.91
C VAL A 29 11.68 3.56 -8.83
N GLN A 30 12.36 3.20 -9.91
CA GLN A 30 11.85 2.17 -10.83
C GLN A 30 11.86 0.80 -10.16
N ASN A 31 10.86 -0.03 -10.47
CA ASN A 31 10.76 -1.39 -9.93
C ASN A 31 11.88 -2.34 -10.39
N THR A 32 12.76 -1.88 -11.28
CA THR A 32 13.96 -2.61 -11.73
C THR A 32 15.19 -2.38 -10.87
N ILE A 33 15.12 -1.49 -9.86
CA ILE A 33 16.24 -1.25 -8.92
C ILE A 33 16.72 -2.55 -8.30
N SER A 34 18.03 -2.71 -8.15
CA SER A 34 18.60 -3.86 -7.46
C SER A 34 18.44 -3.75 -5.95
N ILE A 35 18.49 -4.88 -5.24
CA ILE A 35 18.48 -4.90 -3.77
C ILE A 35 19.70 -4.16 -3.20
N ASP A 36 20.88 -4.37 -3.79
CA ASP A 36 22.12 -3.74 -3.35
C ASP A 36 22.05 -2.21 -3.46
N GLU A 37 21.59 -1.71 -4.60
CA GLU A 37 21.41 -0.27 -4.81
C GLU A 37 20.36 0.32 -3.85
N LEU A 38 19.25 -0.39 -3.62
CA LEU A 38 18.24 0.06 -2.68
C LEU A 38 18.75 0.06 -1.24
N THR A 39 19.58 -0.91 -0.88
CA THR A 39 20.23 -0.99 0.44
C THR A 39 21.18 0.18 0.68
N GLU A 40 21.90 0.64 -0.35
CA GLU A 40 22.77 1.83 -0.26
C GLU A 40 21.99 3.10 0.10
N TYR A 41 20.71 3.18 -0.27
CA TYR A 41 19.83 4.29 0.10
C TYR A 41 19.52 4.34 1.60
N ARG A 42 19.77 3.26 2.35
CA ARG A 42 19.43 3.11 3.78
C ARG A 42 17.98 3.54 4.06
N PRO A 43 17.00 2.89 3.43
CA PRO A 43 15.62 3.28 3.57
C PRO A 43 15.13 3.08 5.00
N LYS A 44 14.39 4.06 5.53
CA LYS A 44 13.71 3.93 6.83
C LYS A 44 12.30 3.35 6.72
N ALA A 45 11.75 3.30 5.52
CA ALA A 45 10.50 2.65 5.13
C ALA A 45 10.47 2.54 3.61
N ILE A 46 9.59 1.69 3.07
CA ILE A 46 9.39 1.53 1.63
C ILE A 46 7.90 1.61 1.32
N VAL A 47 7.53 2.34 0.25
CA VAL A 47 6.18 2.28 -0.30
C VAL A 47 6.22 1.54 -1.64
N ILE A 48 5.40 0.49 -1.76
CA ILE A 48 5.22 -0.27 -3.01
C ILE A 48 3.99 0.30 -3.70
N GLY A 49 4.23 0.99 -4.79
CA GLY A 49 3.18 1.69 -5.53
C GLY A 49 2.31 0.80 -6.40
N GLY A 50 1.27 1.41 -6.95
CA GLY A 50 0.33 0.77 -7.86
C GLY A 50 0.89 0.48 -9.25
N GLY A 51 0.17 -0.32 -10.00
CA GLY A 51 0.49 -0.67 -11.38
C GLY A 51 -0.63 -1.48 -12.04
N PRO A 52 -0.55 -1.67 -13.36
CA PRO A 52 -1.61 -2.34 -14.10
C PRO A 52 -1.57 -3.87 -14.02
N TYR A 53 -0.38 -4.46 -13.80
CA TYR A 53 -0.20 -5.92 -13.94
C TYR A 53 0.67 -6.50 -12.83
N LEU A 54 0.18 -7.55 -12.16
CA LEU A 54 0.90 -8.30 -11.12
C LEU A 54 2.09 -9.13 -11.63
N ASP A 55 2.13 -9.41 -12.93
CA ASP A 55 3.22 -10.12 -13.59
C ASP A 55 4.33 -9.19 -14.13
N ASP A 56 4.15 -7.86 -14.00
CA ASP A 56 5.13 -6.85 -14.43
C ASP A 56 5.56 -5.93 -13.27
N VAL A 57 5.99 -6.54 -12.18
CA VAL A 57 6.40 -5.84 -10.94
C VAL A 57 7.92 -5.77 -10.75
N GLY A 58 8.69 -6.23 -11.73
CA GLY A 58 10.15 -6.21 -11.67
C GLY A 58 10.68 -6.85 -10.38
N ASN A 59 11.50 -6.11 -9.64
CA ASN A 59 12.11 -6.55 -8.38
C ASN A 59 11.22 -6.32 -7.14
N SER A 60 9.99 -5.78 -7.28
CA SER A 60 9.15 -5.41 -6.12
C SER A 60 8.91 -6.56 -5.15
N LYS A 61 8.73 -7.80 -5.66
CA LYS A 61 8.61 -8.98 -4.81
C LYS A 61 9.87 -9.21 -3.97
N ARG A 62 11.03 -9.19 -4.61
CA ARG A 62 12.32 -9.38 -3.94
C ARG A 62 12.61 -8.26 -2.94
N ILE A 63 12.20 -7.03 -3.24
CA ILE A 63 12.32 -5.89 -2.34
C ILE A 63 11.51 -6.15 -1.08
N ILE A 64 10.24 -6.54 -1.20
CA ILE A 64 9.41 -6.87 -0.05
C ILE A 64 10.07 -8.00 0.77
N GLU A 65 10.44 -9.11 0.13
CA GLU A 65 11.05 -10.28 0.78
C GLU A 65 12.37 -9.97 1.52
N ASN A 66 13.11 -8.94 1.09
CA ASN A 66 14.38 -8.56 1.74
C ASN A 66 14.22 -7.55 2.88
N PHE A 67 13.15 -6.74 2.88
CA PHE A 67 13.05 -5.61 3.81
C PHE A 67 11.90 -5.71 4.83
N TYR A 68 10.93 -6.62 4.66
CA TYR A 68 9.70 -6.63 5.46
C TYR A 68 9.91 -6.89 6.96
N GLU A 69 11.00 -7.54 7.36
CA GLU A 69 11.35 -7.79 8.76
C GLU A 69 12.09 -6.62 9.41
N GLU A 70 12.69 -5.75 8.61
CA GLU A 70 13.60 -4.71 9.09
C GLU A 70 12.97 -3.33 9.19
N ILE A 71 12.13 -2.97 8.23
CA ILE A 71 11.56 -1.63 8.10
C ILE A 71 10.08 -1.65 7.70
N PRO A 72 9.31 -0.58 8.02
CA PRO A 72 7.92 -0.46 7.62
C PRO A 72 7.73 -0.52 6.10
N ILE A 73 6.72 -1.28 5.66
CA ILE A 73 6.32 -1.37 4.25
C ILE A 73 4.83 -1.04 4.11
N LEU A 74 4.52 -0.14 3.17
CA LEU A 74 3.15 0.16 2.75
C LEU A 74 2.95 -0.23 1.28
N GLY A 75 2.04 -1.16 1.01
CA GLY A 75 1.60 -1.49 -0.35
C GLY A 75 0.31 -0.78 -0.72
N ILE A 76 0.28 -0.11 -1.87
CA ILE A 76 -0.88 0.63 -2.38
C ILE A 76 -1.37 -0.02 -3.67
N CYS A 77 -2.66 -0.34 -3.74
CA CYS A 77 -3.34 -0.95 -4.89
C CYS A 77 -2.63 -2.26 -5.32
N LEU A 78 -1.90 -2.28 -6.42
CA LEU A 78 -1.11 -3.44 -6.83
C LEU A 78 -0.09 -3.84 -5.75
N GLY A 79 0.50 -2.89 -5.04
CA GLY A 79 1.40 -3.17 -3.91
C GLY A 79 0.70 -3.93 -2.77
N HIS A 80 -0.55 -3.62 -2.46
CA HIS A 80 -1.39 -4.34 -1.51
C HIS A 80 -1.64 -5.78 -1.97
N GLN A 81 -2.00 -5.97 -3.24
CA GLN A 81 -2.22 -7.30 -3.83
C GLN A 81 -0.94 -8.13 -3.82
N LEU A 82 0.19 -7.52 -4.13
CA LEU A 82 1.50 -8.17 -4.13
C LEU A 82 1.89 -8.65 -2.72
N LEU A 83 1.67 -7.82 -1.70
CA LEU A 83 1.85 -8.21 -0.29
C LEU A 83 0.99 -9.44 0.04
N ALA A 84 -0.30 -9.42 -0.31
CA ALA A 84 -1.18 -10.56 -0.05
C ALA A 84 -0.63 -11.85 -0.67
N MET A 85 -0.18 -11.81 -1.92
CA MET A 85 0.38 -12.98 -2.61
C MET A 85 1.67 -13.49 -1.96
N ILE A 86 2.59 -12.59 -1.60
CA ILE A 86 3.88 -12.96 -0.99
C ILE A 86 3.67 -13.67 0.35
N PHE A 87 2.72 -13.21 1.15
CA PHE A 87 2.42 -13.79 2.47
C PHE A 87 1.41 -14.94 2.44
N GLY A 88 1.07 -15.47 1.25
CA GLY A 88 0.26 -16.69 1.09
C GLY A 88 -1.26 -16.45 1.00
N GLY A 89 -1.68 -15.23 0.78
CA GLY A 89 -3.05 -14.88 0.39
C GLY A 89 -3.34 -15.18 -1.07
N LYS A 90 -4.50 -14.72 -1.55
CA LYS A 90 -4.93 -14.90 -2.94
C LYS A 90 -5.49 -13.60 -3.49
N VAL A 91 -5.25 -13.38 -4.77
CA VAL A 91 -5.82 -12.29 -5.56
C VAL A 91 -6.71 -12.90 -6.65
N LYS A 92 -7.82 -12.26 -6.94
CA LYS A 92 -8.73 -12.60 -8.04
C LYS A 92 -9.07 -11.36 -8.84
N THR A 93 -9.51 -11.55 -10.07
CA THR A 93 -10.18 -10.50 -10.83
C THR A 93 -11.62 -10.38 -10.33
N ALA A 94 -12.03 -9.17 -9.95
CA ALA A 94 -13.40 -8.89 -9.55
C ALA A 94 -14.35 -8.98 -10.76
N GLU A 95 -15.61 -9.32 -10.51
CA GLU A 95 -16.64 -9.37 -11.58
C GLU A 95 -16.84 -7.99 -12.20
N VAL A 96 -16.80 -6.95 -11.37
CA VAL A 96 -16.89 -5.54 -11.78
C VAL A 96 -15.69 -4.79 -11.19
N GLY A 97 -14.93 -4.12 -12.05
CA GLY A 97 -13.84 -3.26 -11.60
C GLY A 97 -14.39 -1.99 -10.94
N GLU A 98 -13.66 -1.44 -10.00
CA GLU A 98 -14.01 -0.21 -9.30
C GLU A 98 -13.14 0.96 -9.80
N TYR A 99 -13.81 2.04 -10.23
CA TYR A 99 -13.14 3.24 -10.73
C TYR A 99 -13.94 4.48 -10.30
N ALA A 100 -14.01 4.70 -8.98
CA ALA A 100 -14.86 5.73 -8.39
C ALA A 100 -14.42 6.09 -6.96
N GLU A 101 -15.13 7.02 -6.36
CA GLU A 101 -15.13 7.23 -4.91
C GLU A 101 -15.97 6.14 -4.24
N SER A 102 -15.42 5.52 -3.19
CA SER A 102 -16.07 4.48 -2.42
C SER A 102 -16.00 4.78 -0.93
N GLU A 103 -17.05 4.42 -0.18
CA GLU A 103 -17.01 4.45 1.27
C GLU A 103 -16.23 3.24 1.80
N ILE A 104 -15.18 3.52 2.55
CA ILE A 104 -14.33 2.52 3.21
C ILE A 104 -14.77 2.42 4.66
N ILE A 105 -15.24 1.24 5.05
CA ILE A 105 -15.71 0.95 6.41
C ILE A 105 -14.56 0.36 7.20
N VAL A 106 -14.23 0.96 8.33
CA VAL A 106 -13.16 0.51 9.22
C VAL A 106 -13.67 -0.61 10.11
N ASP A 107 -13.15 -1.82 9.89
CA ASP A 107 -13.47 -3.01 10.68
C ASP A 107 -12.62 -3.10 11.95
N TYR A 108 -11.36 -2.70 11.84
CA TYR A 108 -10.40 -2.69 12.92
C TYR A 108 -9.48 -1.48 12.78
N GLU A 109 -9.53 -0.57 13.76
CA GLU A 109 -8.69 0.60 13.81
C GLU A 109 -7.30 0.21 14.30
N ASP A 110 -6.38 0.04 13.35
CA ASP A 110 -4.97 -0.23 13.59
C ASP A 110 -4.14 1.01 13.22
N GLU A 111 -2.84 0.92 13.39
CA GLU A 111 -1.83 1.98 13.25
C GLU A 111 -2.10 2.93 12.09
N ILE A 112 -2.21 2.41 10.84
CA ILE A 112 -2.37 3.27 9.65
C ILE A 112 -3.79 3.87 9.50
N LEU A 113 -4.81 3.25 10.11
CA LEU A 113 -6.19 3.75 10.09
C LEU A 113 -6.60 4.46 11.38
N LYS A 114 -5.63 4.75 12.27
CA LYS A 114 -5.87 5.42 13.54
C LYS A 114 -6.59 6.77 13.34
N GLY A 115 -7.72 6.92 14.04
CA GLY A 115 -8.54 8.13 14.00
C GLY A 115 -9.48 8.21 12.80
N LEU A 116 -9.63 7.15 12.01
CA LEU A 116 -10.45 7.15 10.79
C LEU A 116 -11.77 6.38 10.92
N SER A 117 -12.03 5.76 12.06
CA SER A 117 -13.32 5.12 12.34
C SER A 117 -14.48 6.14 12.41
N PRO A 118 -15.72 5.75 12.03
CA PRO A 118 -16.16 4.43 11.58
C PRO A 118 -15.97 4.19 10.08
N SER A 119 -15.86 5.24 9.27
CA SER A 119 -15.69 5.14 7.81
C SER A 119 -15.11 6.42 7.23
N PHE A 120 -14.62 6.34 6.01
CA PHE A 120 -14.14 7.47 5.22
C PHE A 120 -14.31 7.20 3.73
N ASN A 121 -14.31 8.25 2.91
CA ASN A 121 -14.34 8.13 1.46
C ASN A 121 -12.92 8.05 0.89
N ALA A 122 -12.73 7.16 -0.08
CA ALA A 122 -11.47 7.01 -0.80
C ALA A 122 -11.69 6.75 -2.29
N TRP A 123 -10.71 7.11 -3.08
CA TRP A 123 -10.66 6.77 -4.50
C TRP A 123 -10.19 5.35 -4.70
N VAL A 124 -10.95 4.56 -5.43
CA VAL A 124 -10.61 3.21 -5.86
C VAL A 124 -10.44 3.15 -7.38
N SER A 125 -9.43 2.43 -7.83
CA SER A 125 -9.14 2.26 -9.26
C SER A 125 -8.43 0.91 -9.45
N HIS A 126 -9.22 -0.16 -9.48
CA HIS A 126 -8.70 -1.52 -9.60
C HIS A 126 -9.72 -2.47 -10.22
N LYS A 127 -9.23 -3.54 -10.81
CA LYS A 127 -10.01 -4.67 -11.29
C LYS A 127 -9.73 -5.95 -10.51
N ASP A 128 -8.48 -6.13 -10.07
CA ASP A 128 -8.07 -7.23 -9.23
C ASP A 128 -8.18 -6.84 -7.74
N GLU A 129 -8.47 -7.81 -6.89
CA GLU A 129 -8.66 -7.63 -5.45
C GLU A 129 -8.12 -8.82 -4.68
N VAL A 130 -7.75 -8.60 -3.42
CA VAL A 130 -7.39 -9.67 -2.50
C VAL A 130 -8.66 -10.45 -2.14
N SER A 131 -8.70 -11.73 -2.53
CA SER A 131 -9.84 -12.62 -2.27
C SER A 131 -9.66 -13.49 -1.05
N LYS A 132 -8.42 -13.64 -0.57
CA LYS A 132 -8.07 -14.36 0.65
C LYS A 132 -6.94 -13.63 1.35
N ILE A 133 -7.22 -13.18 2.58
CA ILE A 133 -6.21 -12.54 3.43
C ILE A 133 -5.14 -13.56 3.84
N PRO A 134 -3.84 -13.19 3.89
CA PRO A 134 -2.80 -14.05 4.42
C PRO A 134 -3.05 -14.40 5.90
N LYS A 135 -2.62 -15.57 6.34
CA LYS A 135 -2.83 -16.08 7.70
C LYS A 135 -2.33 -15.14 8.80
N ASP A 136 -1.20 -14.48 8.56
CA ASP A 136 -0.54 -13.61 9.55
C ASP A 136 -0.95 -12.13 9.40
N PHE A 137 -2.01 -11.86 8.65
CA PHE A 137 -2.61 -10.53 8.50
C PHE A 137 -4.00 -10.45 9.12
N ILE A 138 -4.39 -9.24 9.48
CA ILE A 138 -5.76 -8.89 9.88
C ILE A 138 -6.37 -7.95 8.84
N LYS A 139 -7.68 -8.09 8.64
CA LYS A 139 -8.45 -7.14 7.83
C LYS A 139 -8.70 -5.87 8.65
N LEU A 140 -8.38 -4.72 8.06
CA LEU A 140 -8.60 -3.43 8.70
C LEU A 140 -9.85 -2.73 8.18
N ALA A 141 -10.20 -2.91 6.91
CA ALA A 141 -11.32 -2.23 6.28
C ALA A 141 -11.87 -3.00 5.08
N HIS A 142 -13.13 -2.72 4.74
CA HIS A 142 -13.82 -3.21 3.55
C HIS A 142 -14.66 -2.10 2.91
N SER A 143 -15.15 -2.34 1.71
CA SER A 143 -16.20 -1.55 1.06
C SER A 143 -17.39 -2.45 0.67
N GLU A 144 -18.43 -1.86 0.10
CA GLU A 144 -19.60 -2.62 -0.39
C GLU A 144 -19.18 -3.68 -1.43
N THR A 145 -18.18 -3.39 -2.24
CA THR A 145 -17.77 -4.18 -3.40
C THR A 145 -16.44 -4.89 -3.22
N CYS A 146 -15.61 -4.50 -2.25
CA CYS A 146 -14.30 -5.10 -1.98
C CYS A 146 -14.16 -5.50 -0.52
N GLU A 147 -14.02 -6.80 -0.25
CA GLU A 147 -13.95 -7.37 1.10
C GLU A 147 -12.68 -6.97 1.87
N ILE A 148 -11.57 -6.72 1.18
CA ILE A 148 -10.28 -6.41 1.82
C ILE A 148 -9.70 -5.14 1.20
N GLU A 149 -10.19 -4.01 1.68
CA GLU A 149 -9.70 -2.68 1.30
C GLU A 149 -8.41 -2.28 2.02
N ALA A 150 -8.21 -2.80 3.22
CA ALA A 150 -6.98 -2.60 3.98
C ALA A 150 -6.67 -3.81 4.85
N MET A 151 -5.37 -4.08 5.02
CA MET A 151 -4.86 -5.15 5.86
C MET A 151 -3.54 -4.75 6.53
N ALA A 152 -3.24 -5.37 7.67
CA ALA A 152 -1.97 -5.23 8.38
C ALA A 152 -1.44 -6.59 8.82
N HIS A 153 -0.12 -6.75 8.82
CA HIS A 153 0.52 -7.89 9.43
C HIS A 153 0.39 -7.82 10.96
N LYS A 154 0.13 -8.95 11.62
CA LYS A 154 -0.17 -9.03 13.05
C LYS A 154 0.96 -8.59 13.99
N SER A 155 2.21 -8.66 13.53
CA SER A 155 3.39 -8.43 14.36
C SER A 155 4.50 -7.61 13.68
N LEU A 156 4.41 -7.35 12.38
CA LEU A 156 5.39 -6.58 11.61
C LEU A 156 4.75 -5.32 11.05
N PRO A 157 5.52 -4.25 10.84
CA PRO A 157 4.99 -3.00 10.31
C PRO A 157 4.79 -3.08 8.78
N VAL A 158 3.94 -4.02 8.34
CA VAL A 158 3.62 -4.27 6.94
C VAL A 158 2.13 -4.08 6.72
N PHE A 159 1.78 -3.13 5.85
CA PHE A 159 0.42 -2.68 5.62
C PHE A 159 0.09 -2.66 4.13
N GLY A 160 -1.16 -2.95 3.81
CA GLY A 160 -1.67 -2.82 2.45
C GLY A 160 -3.01 -2.11 2.40
N VAL A 161 -3.18 -1.23 1.42
CA VAL A 161 -4.45 -0.56 1.11
C VAL A 161 -4.77 -0.72 -0.37
N GLN A 162 -6.01 -1.13 -0.67
CA GLN A 162 -6.46 -1.31 -2.06
C GLN A 162 -6.80 0.02 -2.71
N PHE A 163 -7.34 0.96 -1.95
CA PHE A 163 -7.65 2.32 -2.40
C PHE A 163 -6.38 3.18 -2.56
N HIS A 164 -6.55 4.37 -3.13
CA HIS A 164 -5.46 5.31 -3.40
C HIS A 164 -5.46 6.47 -2.40
N PRO A 165 -4.65 6.41 -1.31
CA PRO A 165 -4.55 7.51 -0.33
C PRO A 165 -3.78 8.73 -0.87
N GLU A 166 -3.07 8.58 -1.97
CA GLU A 166 -2.22 9.62 -2.57
C GLU A 166 -2.97 10.62 -3.45
N VAL A 167 -4.24 10.36 -3.78
CA VAL A 167 -5.03 11.23 -4.64
C VAL A 167 -5.94 12.15 -3.84
N GLU A 168 -6.27 13.31 -4.39
CA GLU A 168 -7.11 14.33 -3.71
C GLU A 168 -8.54 13.85 -3.41
N HIS A 169 -9.05 12.89 -4.18
CA HIS A 169 -10.36 12.26 -3.96
C HIS A 169 -10.38 11.33 -2.73
N THR A 170 -9.27 11.17 -2.04
CA THR A 170 -9.16 10.53 -0.73
C THR A 170 -8.76 11.60 0.30
N PRO A 171 -9.73 12.34 0.89
CA PRO A 171 -9.44 13.49 1.76
C PRO A 171 -8.60 13.14 2.99
N VAL A 172 -8.76 11.94 3.53
CA VAL A 172 -8.01 11.43 4.69
C VAL A 172 -6.63 10.84 4.33
N GLY A 173 -6.28 10.82 3.04
CA GLY A 173 -5.02 10.24 2.58
C GLY A 173 -3.79 10.74 3.31
N PRO A 174 -3.60 12.07 3.51
CA PRO A 174 -2.48 12.59 4.29
C PRO A 174 -2.41 12.04 5.72
N GLU A 175 -3.53 11.76 6.38
CA GLU A 175 -3.54 11.18 7.73
C GLU A 175 -3.06 9.72 7.71
N ILE A 176 -3.42 8.94 6.69
CA ILE A 176 -2.93 7.56 6.51
C ILE A 176 -1.40 7.58 6.36
N PHE A 177 -0.86 8.48 5.53
CA PHE A 177 0.59 8.63 5.40
C PHE A 177 1.26 9.09 6.70
N LYS A 178 0.68 10.03 7.44
CA LYS A 178 1.21 10.45 8.76
C LYS A 178 1.23 9.29 9.75
N ASN A 179 0.16 8.50 9.80
CA ASN A 179 0.08 7.32 10.66
C ASN A 179 1.18 6.31 10.29
N PHE A 180 1.38 6.05 9.00
CA PHE A 180 2.47 5.19 8.53
C PHE A 180 3.85 5.76 8.89
N LEU A 181 4.07 7.06 8.69
CA LEU A 181 5.33 7.73 9.00
C LEU A 181 5.66 7.73 10.50
N ALA A 182 4.66 7.71 11.37
CA ALA A 182 4.85 7.59 12.82
C ALA A 182 5.50 6.25 13.23
N LEU A 183 5.47 5.23 12.37
CA LEU A 183 6.11 3.94 12.59
C LEU A 183 7.57 3.91 12.11
N CYS A 184 7.99 4.91 11.33
CA CYS A 184 9.35 5.00 10.81
C CYS A 184 10.29 5.60 11.86
N LYS A 185 11.31 4.85 12.26
CA LYS A 185 12.35 5.29 13.20
C LYS A 185 13.53 5.94 12.50
#